data_c7bd517016002656a039bd7c58fc1eea
#
_entry.id   c7bd517016002656a039bd7c58fc1eea
#
_cell.length_a   1.000
_cell.length_b   1.000
_cell.length_c   1.000
_cell.angle_alpha   90.00
_cell.angle_beta   90.00
_cell.angle_gamma   90.00
#
_symmetry.space_group_name_H-M   'P 1'
#
loop_
_entity.id
_entity.type
_entity.pdbx_description
1 polymer ?
#
loop_
_entity_poly.entity_id
_entity_poly.type
_entity_poly.pdbx_seq_one_letter_code
_entity_poly.pdbx_strand_id
1 'polypeptide(L)'
;AAYHERDIANAIVESDKTVRKCIYDILDIADIAEIFSYIEEEPGKYLEEMPIEQAAKVVSNMDSDDAMDLFEELNEEDKYKLLKRLDKEAKEDVQKLLSYEEDQIGSCMTNNYIVVRNDVTIREAMSTLVKQAGEHDNIQTLYVIDENGIFAGAIDLKDLIIAREHDNLQDIISSSYPY
;
A
#
# COMPACT_ATOMS: atom_id res chain seq x y z
N ALA A 1 14.43 21.40 -1.12
CA ALA A 1 12.98 21.35 -1.21
C ALA A 1 12.62 19.92 -1.50
N ALA A 2 11.73 19.31 -0.71
CA ALA A 2 11.16 18.03 -1.03
C ALA A 2 10.17 18.26 -2.18
N TYR A 3 10.32 17.51 -3.27
CA TYR A 3 9.33 17.45 -4.34
C TYR A 3 8.28 16.43 -3.93
N HIS A 4 7.05 16.62 -4.38
CA HIS A 4 6.00 15.62 -4.21
C HIS A 4 6.29 14.42 -5.13
N GLU A 5 5.98 13.22 -4.68
CA GLU A 5 6.26 11.96 -5.39
C GLU A 5 5.67 11.96 -6.80
N ARG A 6 4.47 12.51 -6.96
CA ARG A 6 3.82 12.72 -8.27
C ARG A 6 4.63 13.60 -9.23
N ASP A 7 5.30 14.62 -8.73
CA ASP A 7 6.14 15.48 -9.60
C ASP A 7 7.38 14.72 -10.07
N ILE A 8 7.92 13.83 -9.21
CA ILE A 8 9.06 12.98 -9.55
C ILE A 8 8.61 11.90 -10.53
N ALA A 9 7.42 11.30 -10.34
CA ALA A 9 6.84 10.35 -11.30
C ALA A 9 6.73 10.95 -12.71
N ASN A 10 6.18 12.16 -12.81
CA ASN A 10 6.12 12.89 -14.09
C ASN A 10 7.51 13.12 -14.68
N ALA A 11 8.49 13.50 -13.86
CA ALA A 11 9.87 13.70 -14.32
C ALA A 11 10.50 12.39 -14.81
N ILE A 12 10.19 11.24 -14.18
CA ILE A 12 10.62 9.91 -14.65
C ILE A 12 10.05 9.62 -16.03
N VAL A 13 8.74 9.81 -16.22
CA VAL A 13 8.04 9.56 -17.50
C VAL A 13 8.62 10.42 -18.62
N GLU A 14 8.90 11.70 -18.36
CA GLU A 14 9.42 12.67 -19.35
C GLU A 14 10.93 12.53 -19.62
N SER A 15 11.68 11.84 -18.75
CA SER A 15 13.13 11.75 -18.83
C SER A 15 13.62 10.63 -19.75
N ASP A 16 14.86 10.72 -20.20
CA ASP A 16 15.54 9.60 -20.84
C ASP A 16 16.04 8.57 -19.81
N LYS A 17 16.36 7.37 -20.29
CA LYS A 17 16.80 6.24 -19.45
C LYS A 17 18.02 6.56 -18.56
N THR A 18 18.92 7.41 -19.04
CA THR A 18 20.13 7.77 -18.30
C THR A 18 19.80 8.62 -17.08
N VAL A 19 18.89 9.58 -17.26
CA VAL A 19 18.40 10.45 -16.19
C VAL A 19 17.58 9.62 -15.18
N ARG A 20 16.68 8.75 -15.65
CA ARG A 20 15.92 7.86 -14.77
C ARG A 20 16.82 7.02 -13.88
N LYS A 21 17.86 6.42 -14.48
CA LYS A 21 18.83 5.63 -13.69
C LYS A 21 19.49 6.46 -12.60
N CYS A 22 19.86 7.70 -12.87
CA CYS A 22 20.41 8.59 -11.85
C CYS A 22 19.40 8.88 -10.72
N ILE A 23 18.11 9.02 -11.07
CA ILE A 23 17.04 9.20 -10.07
C ILE A 23 16.93 7.97 -9.18
N TYR A 24 16.89 6.77 -9.76
CA TYR A 24 16.82 5.50 -9.01
C TYR A 24 18.04 5.22 -8.14
N ASP A 25 19.21 5.74 -8.52
CA ASP A 25 20.46 5.60 -7.75
C ASP A 25 20.51 6.55 -6.54
N ILE A 26 19.73 7.62 -6.52
CA ILE A 26 19.74 8.67 -5.49
C ILE A 26 18.63 8.47 -4.45
N LEU A 27 17.47 7.96 -4.87
CA LEU A 27 16.30 7.80 -4.02
C LEU A 27 16.36 6.52 -3.19
N ASP A 28 15.74 6.56 -2.02
CA ASP A 28 15.52 5.37 -1.20
C ASP A 28 14.47 4.45 -1.84
N ILE A 29 14.52 3.15 -1.54
CA ILE A 29 13.61 2.16 -2.13
C ILE A 29 12.14 2.46 -1.82
N ALA A 30 11.84 2.92 -0.59
CA ALA A 30 10.48 3.29 -0.20
C ALA A 30 9.97 4.48 -1.02
N ASP A 31 10.79 5.53 -1.21
CA ASP A 31 10.44 6.67 -2.04
C ASP A 31 10.17 6.24 -3.50
N ILE A 32 10.98 5.30 -4.04
CA ILE A 32 10.77 4.78 -5.39
C ILE A 32 9.46 4.01 -5.48
N ALA A 33 9.14 3.18 -4.49
CA ALA A 33 7.88 2.43 -4.44
C ALA A 33 6.67 3.37 -4.49
N GLU A 34 6.67 4.41 -3.63
CA GLU A 34 5.62 5.42 -3.60
C GLU A 34 5.52 6.22 -4.91
N ILE A 35 6.65 6.55 -5.54
CA ILE A 35 6.66 7.23 -6.85
C ILE A 35 6.03 6.34 -7.93
N PHE A 36 6.26 5.04 -7.90
CA PHE A 36 5.70 4.11 -8.89
C PHE A 36 4.18 4.04 -8.84
N SER A 37 3.53 4.22 -7.67
CA SER A 37 2.06 4.31 -7.53
C SER A 37 1.45 5.49 -8.30
N TYR A 38 2.26 6.50 -8.64
CA TYR A 38 1.82 7.66 -9.45
C TYR A 38 2.11 7.51 -10.95
N ILE A 39 2.72 6.42 -11.41
CA ILE A 39 2.98 6.17 -12.83
C ILE A 39 1.78 5.42 -13.42
N GLU A 40 0.90 6.13 -14.12
CA GLU A 40 -0.35 5.58 -14.67
C GLU A 40 -0.15 4.80 -15.98
N GLU A 41 0.93 5.09 -16.74
CA GLU A 41 1.15 4.49 -18.06
C GLU A 41 2.41 3.61 -18.06
N GLU A 42 2.23 2.31 -18.28
CA GLU A 42 3.30 1.32 -18.46
C GLU A 42 4.38 1.33 -17.34
N PRO A 43 4.02 1.30 -16.02
CA PRO A 43 5.02 1.29 -14.95
C PRO A 43 5.99 0.11 -15.05
N GLY A 44 5.55 -1.03 -15.55
CA GLY A 44 6.39 -2.20 -15.80
C GLY A 44 7.61 -1.92 -16.66
N LYS A 45 7.48 -1.08 -17.67
CA LYS A 45 8.59 -0.65 -18.54
C LYS A 45 9.72 0.06 -17.79
N TYR A 46 9.37 0.90 -16.83
CA TYR A 46 10.35 1.62 -16.01
C TYR A 46 10.99 0.71 -14.98
N LEU A 47 10.23 -0.24 -14.45
CA LEU A 47 10.76 -1.26 -13.53
C LEU A 47 11.80 -2.16 -14.21
N GLU A 48 11.58 -2.56 -15.47
CA GLU A 48 12.51 -3.36 -16.26
C GLU A 48 13.86 -2.66 -16.51
N GLU A 49 13.94 -1.34 -16.32
CA GLU A 49 15.21 -0.60 -16.41
C GLU A 49 16.12 -0.79 -15.20
N MET A 50 15.58 -1.28 -14.09
CA MET A 50 16.32 -1.53 -12.85
C MET A 50 16.95 -2.92 -12.81
N PRO A 51 18.05 -3.09 -12.04
CA PRO A 51 18.49 -4.43 -11.65
C PRO A 51 17.34 -5.19 -10.94
N ILE A 52 17.17 -6.47 -11.26
CA ILE A 52 16.05 -7.28 -10.74
C ILE A 52 15.98 -7.31 -9.21
N GLU A 53 17.12 -7.23 -8.52
CA GLU A 53 17.19 -7.16 -7.06
C GLU A 53 16.67 -5.83 -6.51
N GLN A 54 16.87 -4.73 -7.25
CA GLN A 54 16.30 -3.42 -6.90
C GLN A 54 14.81 -3.40 -7.19
N ALA A 55 14.40 -3.84 -8.37
CA ALA A 55 12.99 -3.96 -8.76
C ALA A 55 12.18 -4.79 -7.75
N ALA A 56 12.72 -5.92 -7.29
CA ALA A 56 12.06 -6.75 -6.28
C ALA A 56 11.90 -6.02 -4.94
N LYS A 57 12.87 -5.23 -4.52
CA LYS A 57 12.74 -4.42 -3.31
C LYS A 57 11.72 -3.30 -3.46
N VAL A 58 11.66 -2.65 -4.62
CA VAL A 58 10.65 -1.62 -4.90
C VAL A 58 9.26 -2.25 -4.78
N VAL A 59 9.00 -3.35 -5.48
CA VAL A 59 7.70 -4.05 -5.44
C VAL A 59 7.36 -4.56 -4.03
N SER A 60 8.34 -5.02 -3.26
CA SER A 60 8.12 -5.44 -1.86
C SER A 60 7.78 -4.28 -0.91
N ASN A 61 7.96 -3.03 -1.34
CA ASN A 61 7.60 -1.84 -0.56
C ASN A 61 6.36 -1.12 -1.13
N MET A 62 5.74 -1.66 -2.19
CA MET A 62 4.49 -1.12 -2.76
C MET A 62 3.28 -1.66 -2.01
N ASP A 63 2.18 -0.94 -2.08
CA ASP A 63 0.87 -1.49 -1.71
C ASP A 63 0.52 -2.68 -2.61
N SER A 64 -0.23 -3.64 -2.08
CA SER A 64 -0.46 -4.91 -2.78
C SER A 64 -1.25 -4.77 -4.08
N ASP A 65 -2.16 -3.80 -4.16
CA ASP A 65 -2.92 -3.44 -5.35
C ASP A 65 -2.01 -2.81 -6.42
N ASP A 66 -1.18 -1.82 -6.07
CA ASP A 66 -0.20 -1.22 -6.98
C ASP A 66 0.82 -2.25 -7.49
N ALA A 67 1.29 -3.13 -6.59
CA ALA A 67 2.18 -4.21 -6.97
C ALA A 67 1.51 -5.17 -7.97
N MET A 68 0.20 -5.45 -7.80
CA MET A 68 -0.56 -6.31 -8.69
C MET A 68 -0.72 -5.68 -10.07
N ASP A 69 -1.13 -4.40 -10.15
CA ASP A 69 -1.27 -3.66 -11.41
C ASP A 69 0.04 -3.70 -12.21
N LEU A 70 1.16 -3.48 -11.51
CA LEU A 70 2.48 -3.56 -12.12
C LEU A 70 2.81 -4.99 -12.60
N PHE A 71 2.44 -6.01 -11.83
CA PHE A 71 2.63 -7.41 -12.23
C PHE A 71 1.85 -7.77 -13.48
N GLU A 72 0.63 -7.27 -13.67
CA GLU A 72 -0.20 -7.54 -14.85
C GLU A 72 0.46 -7.07 -16.14
N GLU A 73 1.21 -5.99 -16.10
CA GLU A 73 1.92 -5.45 -17.26
C GLU A 73 3.19 -6.21 -17.64
N LEU A 74 3.78 -6.96 -16.73
CA LEU A 74 5.02 -7.69 -16.97
C LEU A 74 4.76 -8.94 -17.81
N ASN A 75 5.75 -9.33 -18.63
CA ASN A 75 5.74 -10.62 -19.29
C ASN A 75 5.98 -11.77 -18.29
N GLU A 76 5.56 -13.00 -18.65
CA GLU A 76 5.61 -14.17 -17.77
C GLU A 76 7.04 -14.51 -17.26
N GLU A 77 8.07 -14.23 -18.06
CA GLU A 77 9.46 -14.48 -17.66
C GLU A 77 9.89 -13.53 -16.54
N ASP A 78 9.54 -12.27 -16.65
CA ASP A 78 9.92 -11.25 -15.67
C ASP A 78 9.03 -11.32 -14.41
N LYS A 79 7.72 -11.64 -14.55
CA LYS A 79 6.87 -12.04 -13.41
C LYS A 79 7.52 -13.14 -12.58
N TYR A 80 7.95 -14.21 -13.23
CA TYR A 80 8.56 -15.34 -12.54
C TYR A 80 9.90 -14.98 -11.85
N LYS A 81 10.74 -14.18 -12.52
CA LYS A 81 12.00 -13.72 -11.95
C LYS A 81 11.77 -12.84 -10.73
N LEU A 82 10.81 -11.93 -10.81
CA LEU A 82 10.47 -10.98 -9.77
C LEU A 82 9.87 -11.70 -8.55
N LEU A 83 8.85 -12.55 -8.74
CA LEU A 83 8.24 -13.35 -7.67
C LEU A 83 9.24 -14.18 -6.85
N LYS A 84 10.33 -14.62 -7.46
CA LYS A 84 11.37 -15.37 -6.74
C LYS A 84 12.22 -14.51 -5.82
N ARG A 85 12.19 -13.20 -6.00
CA ARG A 85 13.05 -12.23 -5.30
C ARG A 85 12.28 -11.35 -4.34
N LEU A 86 10.95 -11.32 -4.44
CA LEU A 86 10.11 -10.65 -3.45
C LEU A 86 10.38 -11.22 -2.06
N ASP A 87 10.25 -10.40 -1.04
CA ASP A 87 10.21 -10.88 0.32
C ASP A 87 8.97 -11.78 0.55
N LYS A 88 8.88 -12.35 1.75
CA LYS A 88 7.85 -13.36 2.02
C LYS A 88 6.45 -12.75 2.03
N GLU A 89 6.30 -11.57 2.61
CA GLU A 89 5.01 -10.89 2.79
C GLU A 89 4.46 -10.42 1.44
N ALA A 90 5.22 -9.61 0.71
CA ALA A 90 4.85 -9.16 -0.63
C ALA A 90 4.55 -10.31 -1.59
N LYS A 91 5.32 -11.41 -1.49
CA LYS A 91 5.08 -12.60 -2.31
C LYS A 91 3.75 -13.28 -1.98
N GLU A 92 3.42 -13.42 -0.69
CA GLU A 92 2.15 -14.00 -0.25
C GLU A 92 0.97 -13.14 -0.70
N ASP A 93 1.09 -11.81 -0.60
CA ASP A 93 0.06 -10.87 -1.02
C ASP A 93 -0.16 -10.90 -2.54
N VAL A 94 0.90 -10.75 -3.33
CA VAL A 94 0.82 -10.84 -4.80
C VAL A 94 0.28 -12.19 -5.25
N GLN A 95 0.72 -13.31 -4.66
CA GLN A 95 0.20 -14.64 -5.01
C GLN A 95 -1.28 -14.81 -4.65
N LYS A 96 -1.73 -14.19 -3.57
CA LYS A 96 -3.14 -14.19 -3.17
C LYS A 96 -3.98 -13.42 -4.19
N LEU A 97 -3.55 -12.22 -4.59
CA LEU A 97 -4.24 -11.41 -5.58
C LEU A 97 -4.26 -12.10 -6.95
N LEU A 98 -3.14 -12.64 -7.42
CA LEU A 98 -3.05 -13.43 -8.66
C LEU A 98 -3.93 -14.70 -8.65
N SER A 99 -4.45 -15.13 -7.51
CA SER A 99 -5.38 -16.27 -7.43
C SER A 99 -6.81 -15.91 -7.78
N TYR A 100 -7.15 -14.63 -7.87
CA TYR A 100 -8.45 -14.12 -8.29
C TYR A 100 -8.44 -13.79 -9.79
N GLU A 101 -9.58 -13.96 -10.44
CA GLU A 101 -9.77 -13.48 -11.81
C GLU A 101 -10.14 -11.99 -11.80
N GLU A 102 -9.84 -11.24 -12.88
CA GLU A 102 -10.06 -9.78 -12.97
C GLU A 102 -11.50 -9.33 -12.65
N ASP A 103 -12.49 -10.21 -12.90
CA ASP A 103 -13.90 -9.93 -12.60
C ASP A 103 -14.32 -10.27 -11.16
N GLN A 104 -13.39 -10.78 -10.35
CA GLN A 104 -13.63 -11.10 -8.94
C GLN A 104 -13.24 -9.93 -8.05
N ILE A 105 -14.08 -9.60 -7.06
CA ILE A 105 -13.79 -8.49 -6.12
C ILE A 105 -12.49 -8.69 -5.34
N GLY A 106 -12.03 -9.93 -5.22
CA GLY A 106 -10.75 -10.26 -4.58
C GLY A 106 -9.52 -9.69 -5.30
N SER A 107 -9.60 -9.43 -6.62
CA SER A 107 -8.51 -8.79 -7.36
C SER A 107 -8.30 -7.32 -6.97
N CYS A 108 -9.32 -6.66 -6.41
CA CYS A 108 -9.26 -5.26 -5.96
C CYS A 108 -8.89 -5.11 -4.47
N MET A 109 -8.36 -6.17 -3.84
CA MET A 109 -7.95 -6.09 -2.43
C MET A 109 -6.64 -5.33 -2.29
N THR A 110 -6.54 -4.53 -1.22
CA THR A 110 -5.31 -3.83 -0.83
C THR A 110 -4.93 -4.16 0.60
N ASN A 111 -3.66 -4.02 0.96
CA ASN A 111 -3.17 -4.02 2.34
C ASN A 111 -3.00 -2.60 2.90
N ASN A 112 -3.30 -1.56 2.13
CA ASN A 112 -3.21 -0.15 2.51
C ASN A 112 -4.41 0.28 3.38
N TYR A 113 -4.47 -0.19 4.63
CA TYR A 113 -5.54 0.16 5.56
C TYR A 113 -5.09 0.10 7.02
N ILE A 114 -5.72 0.91 7.86
CA ILE A 114 -5.46 0.98 9.31
C ILE A 114 -6.35 -0.01 10.05
N VAL A 115 -5.76 -0.82 10.93
CA VAL A 115 -6.48 -1.77 11.79
C VAL A 115 -6.31 -1.41 13.26
N VAL A 116 -7.44 -1.40 13.98
CA VAL A 116 -7.47 -1.23 15.44
C VAL A 116 -8.31 -2.35 16.09
N ARG A 117 -8.01 -2.67 17.33
CA ARG A 117 -8.80 -3.63 18.09
C ARG A 117 -10.01 -2.96 18.73
N ASN A 118 -11.10 -3.71 18.88
CA ASN A 118 -12.35 -3.20 19.48
C ASN A 118 -12.28 -3.02 21.02
N ASP A 119 -11.28 -3.62 21.68
CA ASP A 119 -11.10 -3.64 23.13
C ASP A 119 -10.10 -2.59 23.66
N VAL A 120 -9.64 -1.67 22.79
CA VAL A 120 -8.70 -0.62 23.15
C VAL A 120 -9.41 0.70 23.50
N THR A 121 -8.71 1.59 24.18
CA THR A 121 -9.17 2.96 24.46
C THR A 121 -9.03 3.87 23.24
N ILE A 122 -9.75 5.00 23.23
CA ILE A 122 -9.60 6.08 22.19
C ILE A 122 -8.12 6.47 22.04
N ARG A 123 -7.40 6.63 23.14
CA ARG A 123 -5.99 7.00 23.14
C ARG A 123 -5.10 5.93 22.49
N GLU A 124 -5.37 4.65 22.76
CA GLU A 124 -4.63 3.54 22.17
C GLU A 124 -4.95 3.40 20.68
N ALA A 125 -6.22 3.56 20.28
CA ALA A 125 -6.62 3.59 18.88
C ALA A 125 -5.92 4.72 18.11
N MET A 126 -5.88 5.94 18.67
CA MET A 126 -5.14 7.06 18.09
C MET A 126 -3.63 6.79 18.01
N SER A 127 -3.04 6.16 19.04
CA SER A 127 -1.62 5.78 19.00
C SER A 127 -1.33 4.73 17.93
N THR A 128 -2.24 3.79 17.73
CA THR A 128 -2.15 2.77 16.68
C THR A 128 -2.24 3.41 15.30
N LEU A 129 -3.21 4.30 15.08
CA LEU A 129 -3.32 5.09 13.86
C LEU A 129 -2.00 5.82 13.54
N VAL A 130 -1.46 6.58 14.49
CA VAL A 130 -0.23 7.36 14.28
C VAL A 130 0.96 6.48 13.91
N LYS A 131 1.03 5.25 14.44
CA LYS A 131 2.10 4.31 14.09
C LYS A 131 1.94 3.76 12.68
N GLN A 132 0.71 3.39 12.30
CA GLN A 132 0.43 2.80 11.00
C GLN A 132 0.36 3.84 9.87
N ALA A 133 -0.01 5.08 10.17
CA ALA A 133 -0.10 6.17 9.19
C ALA A 133 1.24 6.57 8.53
N GLY A 134 2.35 6.03 9.00
CA GLY A 134 3.64 6.18 8.33
C GLY A 134 3.89 5.11 7.26
N GLU A 135 3.05 4.08 7.21
CA GLU A 135 3.17 2.93 6.32
C GLU A 135 1.94 2.79 5.40
N HIS A 136 0.85 3.50 5.68
CA HIS A 136 -0.42 3.43 4.96
C HIS A 136 -0.97 4.82 4.67
N ASP A 137 -1.38 5.06 3.44
CA ASP A 137 -1.96 6.33 2.98
C ASP A 137 -3.45 6.44 3.23
N ASN A 138 -4.15 5.31 3.22
CA ASN A 138 -5.59 5.26 3.42
C ASN A 138 -5.96 5.29 4.90
N ILE A 139 -5.87 6.48 5.50
CA ILE A 139 -6.11 6.71 6.93
C ILE A 139 -7.52 7.22 7.25
N GLN A 140 -8.38 7.45 6.26
CA GLN A 140 -9.71 8.04 6.48
C GLN A 140 -10.64 7.12 7.25
N THR A 141 -10.47 5.82 7.08
CA THR A 141 -11.25 4.77 7.73
C THR A 141 -10.34 3.82 8.48
N LEU A 142 -10.62 3.61 9.76
CA LEU A 142 -9.95 2.59 10.57
C LEU A 142 -10.86 1.35 10.65
N TYR A 143 -10.34 0.22 10.25
CA TYR A 143 -11.06 -1.05 10.38
C TYR A 143 -10.88 -1.63 11.77
N VAL A 144 -11.98 -2.08 12.36
CA VAL A 144 -12.00 -2.60 13.73
C VAL A 144 -12.15 -4.10 13.70
N ILE A 145 -11.26 -4.79 14.41
CA ILE A 145 -11.29 -6.24 14.59
C ILE A 145 -11.53 -6.63 16.06
N ASP A 146 -12.10 -7.80 16.26
CA ASP A 146 -12.24 -8.41 17.58
C ASP A 146 -10.95 -9.14 18.04
N GLU A 147 -11.01 -9.79 19.18
CA GLU A 147 -9.92 -10.58 19.76
C GLU A 147 -9.48 -11.77 18.87
N ASN A 148 -10.35 -12.24 17.98
CA ASN A 148 -10.10 -13.34 17.04
C ASN A 148 -9.61 -12.85 15.66
N GLY A 149 -9.47 -11.52 15.46
CA GLY A 149 -9.11 -10.93 14.19
C GLY A 149 -10.28 -10.82 13.21
N ILE A 150 -11.52 -10.97 13.68
CA ILE A 150 -12.71 -10.88 12.84
C ILE A 150 -13.17 -9.43 12.78
N PHE A 151 -13.55 -8.98 11.58
CA PHE A 151 -14.07 -7.64 11.35
C PHE A 151 -15.30 -7.36 12.22
N ALA A 152 -15.24 -6.30 13.02
CA ALA A 152 -16.28 -5.87 13.96
C ALA A 152 -16.96 -4.57 13.54
N GLY A 153 -16.35 -3.78 12.67
CA GLY A 153 -16.88 -2.51 12.19
C GLY A 153 -15.78 -1.56 11.73
N ALA A 154 -16.13 -0.30 11.53
CA ALA A 154 -15.19 0.73 11.11
C ALA A 154 -15.38 2.02 11.91
N ILE A 155 -14.33 2.82 11.99
CA ILE A 155 -14.32 4.14 12.62
C ILE A 155 -13.88 5.15 11.58
N ASP A 156 -14.64 6.23 11.42
CA ASP A 156 -14.22 7.37 10.63
C ASP A 156 -13.10 8.12 11.37
N LEU A 157 -12.01 8.46 10.68
CA LEU A 157 -10.92 9.24 11.27
C LEU A 157 -11.43 10.50 11.98
N LYS A 158 -12.43 11.17 11.38
CA LYS A 158 -13.06 12.34 11.96
C LYS A 158 -13.66 12.07 13.34
N ASP A 159 -14.36 10.93 13.48
CA ASP A 159 -15.00 10.57 14.74
C ASP A 159 -13.97 10.22 15.81
N LEU A 160 -12.88 9.56 15.44
CA LEU A 160 -11.76 9.31 16.34
C LEU A 160 -11.06 10.60 16.78
N ILE A 161 -10.89 11.61 15.90
CA ILE A 161 -10.30 12.91 16.22
C ILE A 161 -11.19 13.72 17.16
N ILE A 162 -12.53 13.62 17.00
CA ILE A 162 -13.49 14.37 17.83
C ILE A 162 -13.69 13.70 19.20
N ALA A 163 -13.52 12.39 19.29
CA ALA A 163 -13.69 11.63 20.52
C ALA A 163 -12.73 12.11 21.61
N ARG A 164 -13.22 12.13 22.86
CA ARG A 164 -12.43 12.51 24.03
C ARG A 164 -11.80 11.28 24.66
N GLU A 165 -10.70 11.47 25.38
CA GLU A 165 -9.97 10.37 26.02
C GLU A 165 -10.82 9.49 26.94
N HIS A 166 -11.94 10.00 27.44
CA HIS A 166 -12.85 9.29 28.35
C HIS A 166 -14.07 8.68 27.65
N ASP A 167 -14.23 8.90 26.35
CA ASP A 167 -15.31 8.32 25.57
C ASP A 167 -15.02 6.83 25.34
N ASN A 168 -16.10 6.05 25.15
CA ASN A 168 -15.95 4.63 24.84
C ASN A 168 -15.73 4.44 23.33
N LEU A 169 -14.69 3.72 22.93
CA LEU A 169 -14.42 3.43 21.52
C LEU A 169 -15.64 2.76 20.85
N GLN A 170 -16.37 1.91 21.58
CA GLN A 170 -17.55 1.23 21.06
C GLN A 170 -18.66 2.18 20.57
N ASP A 171 -18.72 3.39 21.10
CA ASP A 171 -19.76 4.36 20.74
C ASP A 171 -19.51 5.02 19.38
N ILE A 172 -18.28 4.94 18.87
CA ILE A 172 -17.88 5.48 17.56
C ILE A 172 -17.63 4.41 16.50
N ILE A 173 -17.76 3.12 16.86
CA ILE A 173 -17.67 2.01 15.90
C ILE A 173 -18.99 1.89 15.12
N SER A 174 -18.93 2.05 13.81
CA SER A 174 -20.03 1.75 12.90
C SER A 174 -19.99 0.28 12.50
N SER A 175 -20.97 -0.50 12.96
CA SER A 175 -21.14 -1.91 12.56
C SER A 175 -21.89 -2.07 11.23
N SER A 176 -22.44 -0.98 10.68
CA SER A 176 -23.22 -0.93 9.44
C SER A 176 -22.41 -0.26 8.33
N TYR A 177 -21.14 -0.65 8.19
CA TYR A 177 -20.28 -0.12 7.14
C TYR A 177 -20.64 -0.80 5.80
N PRO A 178 -20.85 -0.06 4.71
CA PRO A 178 -21.06 -0.65 3.39
C PRO A 178 -19.71 -1.28 2.93
N TYR A 179 -19.71 -2.56 2.72
CA TYR A 179 -18.62 -3.37 2.16
C TYR A 179 -19.04 -3.93 0.80
#